data_d1be3f4329bb70a905a3a7daac0db23d
#
_entry.id   d1be3f4329bb70a905a3a7daac0db23d
#
_cell.length_a   1.000
_cell.length_b   1.000
_cell.length_c   1.000
_cell.angle_alpha   90.00
_cell.angle_beta   90.00
_cell.angle_gamma   90.00
#
_symmetry.space_group_name_H-M   'P 1'
#
loop_
_entity.id
_entity.type
_entity.pdbx_description
1 polymer ?
#
loop_
_entity_poly.entity_id
_entity_poly.type
_entity_poly.pdbx_seq_one_letter_code
_entity_poly.pdbx_strand_id
1 'polypeptide(L)'
;REFLRQMEELVDFGRTKENLLTKQEIADYCSDWNLTEEQMPFVYAYLKEHRIEVEGYRAPVEKTEEEAVEKSEKDSKYLRLYKEELCQLKRYEEEELVCLLEQLRRGEEEVISSVIEAHLHRVMQLADKYRGRGVPVEDLIQEGNLELTACVAMLCGNEEVVDYQKAIEHAVR
;
A
#
# COMPACT_ATOMS: atom_id res chain seq x y z
N ARG A 1 22.27 17.19 17.65
CA ARG A 1 22.89 18.43 17.08
C ARG A 1 24.32 18.17 16.62
N GLU A 2 25.11 17.36 17.33
CA GLU A 2 26.50 17.04 16.97
C GLU A 2 26.56 16.16 15.70
N PHE A 3 25.73 15.17 15.59
CA PHE A 3 25.64 14.28 14.41
C PHE A 3 25.32 15.03 13.11
N LEU A 4 24.37 15.98 13.15
CA LEU A 4 24.05 16.78 11.96
C LEU A 4 25.21 17.65 11.51
N ARG A 5 25.97 18.21 12.45
CA ARG A 5 27.17 18.98 12.12
C ARG A 5 28.25 18.11 11.48
N GLN A 6 28.43 16.90 11.99
CA GLN A 6 29.37 15.93 11.43
C GLN A 6 28.96 15.50 10.01
N MET A 7 27.66 15.36 9.76
CA MET A 7 27.15 15.06 8.42
C MET A 7 27.37 16.22 7.43
N GLU A 8 27.22 17.46 7.87
CA GLU A 8 27.54 18.65 7.05
C GLU A 8 29.04 18.73 6.74
N GLU A 9 29.91 18.43 7.71
CA GLU A 9 31.37 18.38 7.52
C GLU A 9 31.77 17.27 6.53
N LEU A 10 31.08 16.11 6.54
CA LEU A 10 31.29 15.03 5.58
C LEU A 10 30.85 15.43 4.15
N VAL A 11 29.76 16.19 4.03
CA VAL A 11 29.32 16.75 2.74
C VAL A 11 30.36 17.73 2.18
N ASP A 12 30.90 18.59 3.03
CA ASP A 12 31.94 19.54 2.61
C ASP A 12 33.24 18.80 2.23
N PHE A 13 33.61 17.74 2.94
CA PHE A 13 34.71 16.86 2.54
C PHE A 13 34.47 16.24 1.16
N GLY A 14 33.24 15.72 0.89
CA GLY A 14 32.88 15.18 -0.41
C GLY A 14 32.97 16.21 -1.53
N ARG A 15 32.61 17.46 -1.28
CA ARG A 15 32.73 18.55 -2.25
C ARG A 15 34.20 18.85 -2.60
N THR A 16 35.13 18.68 -1.67
CA THR A 16 36.56 18.83 -1.95
C THR A 16 37.13 17.69 -2.82
N LYS A 17 36.41 16.57 -2.89
CA LYS A 17 36.73 15.36 -3.66
C LYS A 17 35.92 15.24 -4.96
N GLU A 18 35.61 16.36 -5.60
CA GLU A 18 34.85 16.41 -6.87
C GLU A 18 33.45 15.74 -6.79
N ASN A 19 32.84 15.73 -5.58
CA ASN A 19 31.56 15.08 -5.28
C ASN A 19 31.56 13.54 -5.44
N LEU A 20 32.71 12.89 -5.33
CA LEU A 20 32.86 11.44 -5.37
C LEU A 20 33.61 10.96 -4.13
N LEU A 21 33.01 10.08 -3.37
CA LEU A 21 33.63 9.42 -2.19
C LEU A 21 33.54 7.91 -2.32
N THR A 22 34.59 7.21 -1.90
CA THR A 22 34.55 5.76 -1.78
C THR A 22 33.94 5.34 -0.43
N LYS A 23 33.38 4.12 -0.36
CA LYS A 23 32.89 3.56 0.91
C LYS A 23 33.96 3.54 1.99
N GLN A 24 35.23 3.31 1.58
CA GLN A 24 36.37 3.26 2.50
C GLN A 24 36.61 4.64 3.11
N GLU A 25 36.67 5.69 2.30
CA GLU A 25 36.87 7.06 2.78
C GLU A 25 35.76 7.52 3.74
N ILE A 26 34.52 7.12 3.47
CA ILE A 26 33.40 7.41 4.37
C ILE A 26 33.52 6.62 5.67
N ALA A 27 33.86 5.33 5.60
CA ALA A 27 34.06 4.51 6.79
C ALA A 27 35.22 5.02 7.66
N ASP A 28 36.33 5.43 7.05
CA ASP A 28 37.48 6.00 7.75
C ASP A 28 37.11 7.36 8.38
N TYR A 29 36.34 8.20 7.68
CA TYR A 29 35.89 9.49 8.20
C TYR A 29 34.89 9.35 9.34
N CYS A 30 34.02 8.36 9.26
CA CYS A 30 33.00 8.09 10.29
C CYS A 30 33.48 7.15 11.40
N SER A 31 34.74 6.75 11.42
CA SER A 31 35.31 5.77 12.40
C SER A 31 35.06 6.18 13.85
N ASP A 32 35.13 7.49 14.13
CA ASP A 32 34.93 8.06 15.47
C ASP A 32 33.44 8.31 15.84
N TRP A 33 32.50 8.06 14.91
CA TRP A 33 31.09 8.36 15.13
C TRP A 33 30.32 7.21 15.79
N ASN A 34 30.97 6.08 16.05
CA ASN A 34 30.35 4.84 16.61
C ASN A 34 29.06 4.40 15.86
N LEU A 35 29.05 4.55 14.54
CA LEU A 35 27.93 4.15 13.71
C LEU A 35 27.86 2.63 13.57
N THR A 36 26.64 2.09 13.65
CA THR A 36 26.38 0.68 13.34
C THR A 36 26.28 0.47 11.83
N GLU A 37 26.50 -0.76 11.37
CA GLU A 37 26.35 -1.10 9.94
C GLU A 37 24.93 -0.78 9.40
N GLU A 38 23.93 -0.84 10.27
CA GLU A 38 22.53 -0.50 9.94
C GLU A 38 22.32 1.02 9.74
N GLN A 39 23.20 1.85 10.26
CA GLN A 39 23.13 3.31 10.16
C GLN A 39 23.89 3.87 8.95
N MET A 40 24.84 3.12 8.40
CA MET A 40 25.61 3.52 7.23
C MET A 40 24.76 3.84 5.99
N PRO A 41 23.68 3.11 5.69
CA PRO A 41 22.78 3.47 4.58
C PRO A 41 22.18 4.87 4.68
N PHE A 42 21.91 5.37 5.89
CA PHE A 42 21.41 6.74 6.10
C PHE A 42 22.46 7.80 5.75
N VAL A 43 23.74 7.52 6.07
CA VAL A 43 24.85 8.40 5.71
C VAL A 43 24.99 8.48 4.19
N TYR A 44 24.91 7.36 3.51
CA TYR A 44 24.99 7.30 2.03
C TYR A 44 23.79 8.01 1.37
N ALA A 45 22.59 7.85 1.91
CA ALA A 45 21.39 8.53 1.42
C ALA A 45 21.51 10.05 1.56
N TYR A 46 21.99 10.52 2.70
CA TYR A 46 22.24 11.92 2.96
C TYR A 46 23.28 12.54 2.00
N LEU A 47 24.38 11.85 1.76
CA LEU A 47 25.40 12.27 0.79
C LEU A 47 24.81 12.39 -0.63
N LYS A 48 23.98 11.43 -1.04
CA LYS A 48 23.31 11.43 -2.34
C LYS A 48 22.33 12.62 -2.47
N GLU A 49 21.59 12.96 -1.44
CA GLU A 49 20.70 14.11 -1.41
C GLU A 49 21.49 15.42 -1.63
N HIS A 50 22.73 15.48 -1.10
CA HIS A 50 23.64 16.60 -1.30
C HIS A 50 24.51 16.51 -2.58
N ARG A 51 24.14 15.60 -3.52
CA ARG A 51 24.79 15.38 -4.83
C ARG A 51 26.24 14.87 -4.73
N ILE A 52 26.54 14.08 -3.71
CA ILE A 52 27.82 13.40 -3.58
C ILE A 52 27.61 11.94 -3.93
N GLU A 53 28.32 11.45 -4.93
CA GLU A 53 28.27 10.07 -5.35
C GLU A 53 29.19 9.21 -4.47
N VAL A 54 28.72 8.02 -4.10
CA VAL A 54 29.49 7.05 -3.31
C VAL A 54 29.86 5.87 -4.19
N GLU A 55 31.15 5.74 -4.51
CA GLU A 55 31.65 4.66 -5.33
C GLU A 55 31.44 3.30 -4.64
N GLY A 56 30.87 2.34 -5.38
CA GLY A 56 30.55 1.02 -4.86
C GLY A 56 29.34 0.95 -3.92
N TYR A 57 28.62 2.04 -3.72
CA TYR A 57 27.31 2.04 -3.08
C TYR A 57 26.24 2.16 -4.17
N ARG A 58 25.56 1.04 -4.39
CA ARG A 58 24.21 1.11 -4.98
C ARG A 58 23.29 1.25 -3.79
N ALA A 59 22.68 2.43 -3.61
CA ALA A 59 21.60 2.57 -2.66
C ALA A 59 20.68 1.34 -2.81
N PRO A 60 20.18 0.73 -1.71
CA PRO A 60 19.03 -0.12 -1.83
C PRO A 60 18.04 0.75 -2.59
N VAL A 61 17.70 0.33 -3.81
CA VAL A 61 16.87 1.11 -4.72
C VAL A 61 15.62 1.42 -3.91
N GLU A 62 15.51 2.67 -3.40
CA GLU A 62 14.19 3.24 -3.22
C GLU A 62 13.60 3.03 -4.59
N LYS A 63 12.62 2.10 -4.65
CA LYS A 63 11.93 1.74 -5.87
C LYS A 63 11.62 3.06 -6.52
N THR A 64 12.37 3.41 -7.59
CA THR A 64 12.15 4.64 -8.32
C THR A 64 10.67 4.67 -8.66
N GLU A 65 10.07 5.85 -8.58
CA GLU A 65 8.67 6.01 -8.96
C GLU A 65 8.38 5.33 -10.30
N GLU A 66 9.37 5.22 -11.19
CA GLU A 66 9.32 4.46 -12.44
C GLU A 66 9.21 2.94 -12.25
N GLU A 67 9.91 2.30 -11.29
CA GLU A 67 9.73 0.87 -10.99
C GLU A 67 8.46 0.59 -10.17
N ALA A 68 8.00 1.57 -9.38
CA ALA A 68 6.69 1.52 -8.74
C ALA A 68 5.57 1.70 -9.78
N VAL A 69 5.78 2.56 -10.79
CA VAL A 69 4.87 2.75 -11.93
C VAL A 69 4.88 1.53 -12.84
N GLU A 70 6.05 0.94 -13.18
CA GLU A 70 6.12 -0.30 -13.98
C GLU A 70 5.53 -1.53 -13.26
N LYS A 71 5.63 -1.60 -11.92
CA LYS A 71 4.93 -2.62 -11.13
C LYS A 71 3.43 -2.34 -10.97
N SER A 72 3.02 -1.06 -11.01
CA SER A 72 1.61 -0.70 -10.95
C SER A 72 0.88 -0.92 -12.27
N GLU A 73 1.59 -0.97 -13.40
CA GLU A 73 0.99 -1.23 -14.71
C GLU A 73 0.82 -2.72 -15.03
N LYS A 74 1.59 -3.61 -14.41
CA LYS A 74 1.41 -5.05 -14.56
C LYS A 74 0.65 -5.57 -13.35
N ASP A 75 -0.61 -5.94 -13.55
CA ASP A 75 -1.37 -6.69 -12.55
C ASP A 75 -0.50 -7.81 -11.94
N SER A 76 -0.33 -7.81 -10.63
CA SER A 76 0.38 -8.87 -9.94
C SER A 76 -0.30 -10.22 -10.22
N LYS A 77 0.40 -11.31 -9.96
CA LYS A 77 -0.19 -12.65 -10.07
C LYS A 77 -1.44 -12.78 -9.19
N TYR A 78 -1.41 -12.18 -8.00
CA TYR A 78 -2.52 -12.15 -7.06
C TYR A 78 -3.73 -11.43 -7.67
N LEU A 79 -3.54 -10.24 -8.20
CA LEU A 79 -4.63 -9.44 -8.78
C LEU A 79 -5.27 -10.12 -9.99
N ARG A 80 -4.48 -10.83 -10.81
CA ARG A 80 -5.03 -11.62 -11.92
C ARG A 80 -5.89 -12.77 -11.44
N LEU A 81 -5.41 -13.55 -10.45
CA LEU A 81 -6.18 -14.63 -9.85
C LEU A 81 -7.48 -14.11 -9.21
N TYR A 82 -7.40 -13.02 -8.47
CA TYR A 82 -8.57 -12.40 -7.86
C TYR A 82 -9.61 -11.95 -8.89
N LYS A 83 -9.18 -11.36 -10.01
CA LYS A 83 -10.08 -11.00 -11.12
C LYS A 83 -10.72 -12.23 -11.78
N GLU A 84 -9.95 -13.31 -11.96
CA GLU A 84 -10.45 -14.57 -12.49
C GLU A 84 -11.51 -15.19 -11.57
N GLU A 85 -11.27 -15.20 -10.26
CA GLU A 85 -12.24 -15.67 -9.26
C GLU A 85 -13.50 -14.80 -9.25
N LEU A 86 -13.37 -13.47 -9.27
CA LEU A 86 -14.51 -12.56 -9.36
C LEU A 86 -15.37 -12.83 -10.61
N CYS A 87 -14.76 -13.14 -11.75
CA CYS A 87 -15.50 -13.45 -12.97
C CYS A 87 -16.34 -14.75 -12.88
N GLN A 88 -15.98 -15.64 -11.95
CA GLN A 88 -16.71 -16.89 -11.72
C GLN A 88 -17.85 -16.73 -10.72
N LEU A 89 -17.87 -15.66 -9.93
CA LEU A 89 -18.93 -15.40 -8.98
C LEU A 89 -20.25 -15.09 -9.68
N LYS A 90 -21.34 -15.50 -9.04
CA LYS A 90 -22.69 -15.16 -9.49
C LYS A 90 -22.83 -13.64 -9.52
N ARG A 91 -23.36 -13.12 -10.62
CA ARG A 91 -23.83 -11.74 -10.69
C ARG A 91 -25.28 -11.73 -10.26
N TYR A 92 -25.56 -10.89 -9.27
CA TYR A 92 -26.90 -10.73 -8.73
C TYR A 92 -27.60 -9.57 -9.47
N GLU A 93 -28.82 -9.78 -9.88
CA GLU A 93 -29.70 -8.74 -10.42
C GLU A 93 -30.18 -7.83 -9.26
N GLU A 94 -30.62 -6.63 -9.59
CA GLU A 94 -31.06 -5.64 -8.59
C GLU A 94 -32.16 -6.18 -7.67
N GLU A 95 -33.12 -6.92 -8.23
CA GLU A 95 -34.23 -7.54 -7.50
C GLU A 95 -33.73 -8.63 -6.53
N GLU A 96 -32.76 -9.45 -6.96
CA GLU A 96 -32.15 -10.47 -6.11
C GLU A 96 -31.40 -9.83 -4.94
N LEU A 97 -30.66 -8.75 -5.22
CA LEU A 97 -29.90 -8.03 -4.19
C LEU A 97 -30.83 -7.42 -3.13
N VAL A 98 -31.94 -6.83 -3.54
CA VAL A 98 -32.95 -6.30 -2.62
C VAL A 98 -33.49 -7.42 -1.73
N CYS A 99 -33.80 -8.58 -2.28
CA CYS A 99 -34.27 -9.75 -1.53
C CYS A 99 -33.21 -10.22 -0.50
N LEU A 100 -31.93 -10.30 -0.87
CA LEU A 100 -30.83 -10.65 0.02
C LEU A 100 -30.68 -9.64 1.18
N LEU A 101 -30.79 -8.34 0.90
CA LEU A 101 -30.69 -7.31 1.92
C LEU A 101 -31.89 -7.33 2.89
N GLU A 102 -33.08 -7.69 2.40
CA GLU A 102 -34.25 -7.90 3.27
C GLU A 102 -34.09 -9.11 4.19
N GLN A 103 -33.53 -10.22 3.68
CA GLN A 103 -33.21 -11.41 4.47
C GLN A 103 -32.11 -11.10 5.51
N LEU A 104 -31.07 -10.36 5.11
CA LEU A 104 -30.04 -9.90 6.05
C LEU A 104 -30.65 -9.04 7.18
N ARG A 105 -31.60 -8.16 6.85
CA ARG A 105 -32.32 -7.34 7.83
C ARG A 105 -33.11 -8.17 8.85
N ARG A 106 -33.65 -9.32 8.41
CA ARG A 106 -34.33 -10.28 9.31
C ARG A 106 -33.37 -11.08 10.18
N GLY A 107 -32.06 -10.91 10.01
CA GLY A 107 -31.04 -11.64 10.76
C GLY A 107 -30.75 -13.04 10.21
N GLU A 108 -31.08 -13.29 8.94
CA GLU A 108 -30.75 -14.56 8.28
C GLU A 108 -29.25 -14.60 7.96
N GLU A 109 -28.46 -15.25 8.81
CA GLU A 109 -27.00 -15.30 8.67
C GLU A 109 -26.54 -16.05 7.41
N GLU A 110 -27.36 -16.95 6.87
CA GLU A 110 -27.07 -17.75 5.68
C GLU A 110 -26.85 -16.91 4.43
N VAL A 111 -27.39 -15.68 4.37
CA VAL A 111 -27.25 -14.78 3.21
C VAL A 111 -26.01 -13.90 3.30
N ILE A 112 -25.31 -13.83 4.41
CA ILE A 112 -24.12 -12.97 4.62
C ILE A 112 -23.11 -13.17 3.50
N SER A 113 -22.75 -14.42 3.19
CA SER A 113 -21.79 -14.72 2.12
C SER A 113 -22.26 -14.21 0.76
N SER A 114 -23.54 -14.40 0.44
CA SER A 114 -24.10 -13.96 -0.83
C SER A 114 -24.13 -12.44 -0.97
N VAL A 115 -24.42 -11.73 0.13
CA VAL A 115 -24.36 -10.25 0.18
C VAL A 115 -22.93 -9.76 0.00
N ILE A 116 -21.95 -10.39 0.64
CA ILE A 116 -20.53 -10.06 0.46
C ILE A 116 -20.12 -10.28 -1.00
N GLU A 117 -20.38 -11.46 -1.56
CA GLU A 117 -20.04 -11.81 -2.96
C GLU A 117 -20.63 -10.81 -3.96
N ALA A 118 -21.87 -10.38 -3.76
CA ALA A 118 -22.55 -9.39 -4.62
C ALA A 118 -21.79 -8.04 -4.67
N HIS A 119 -21.04 -7.69 -3.62
CA HIS A 119 -20.37 -6.41 -3.52
C HIS A 119 -18.85 -6.45 -3.81
N LEU A 120 -18.23 -7.65 -3.96
CA LEU A 120 -16.79 -7.76 -4.23
C LEU A 120 -16.36 -7.04 -5.52
N HIS A 121 -17.19 -7.07 -6.57
CA HIS A 121 -16.92 -6.32 -7.80
C HIS A 121 -16.85 -4.80 -7.56
N ARG A 122 -17.64 -4.31 -6.62
CA ARG A 122 -17.64 -2.88 -6.26
C ARG A 122 -16.37 -2.50 -5.54
N VAL A 123 -15.86 -3.34 -4.63
CA VAL A 123 -14.57 -3.16 -3.97
C VAL A 123 -13.46 -3.06 -5.02
N MET A 124 -13.41 -4.00 -5.97
CA MET A 124 -12.43 -4.00 -7.05
C MET A 124 -12.47 -2.72 -7.89
N GLN A 125 -13.67 -2.27 -8.28
CA GLN A 125 -13.85 -1.02 -9.05
C GLN A 125 -13.37 0.21 -8.29
N LEU A 126 -13.57 0.25 -6.97
CA LEU A 126 -13.11 1.35 -6.13
C LEU A 126 -11.60 1.31 -5.98
N ALA A 127 -11.01 0.16 -5.70
CA ALA A 127 -9.57 0.00 -5.61
C ALA A 127 -8.85 0.44 -6.90
N ASP A 128 -9.38 0.07 -8.07
CA ASP A 128 -8.83 0.50 -9.37
C ASP A 128 -8.83 2.03 -9.57
N LYS A 129 -9.81 2.76 -9.01
CA LYS A 129 -9.85 4.24 -9.08
C LYS A 129 -8.72 4.92 -8.31
N TYR A 130 -8.16 4.22 -7.34
CA TYR A 130 -7.05 4.70 -6.52
C TYR A 130 -5.69 4.17 -6.97
N ARG A 131 -5.65 3.43 -8.09
CA ARG A 131 -4.41 2.91 -8.69
C ARG A 131 -3.41 4.05 -8.94
N GLY A 132 -2.13 3.79 -8.63
CA GLY A 132 -1.05 4.76 -8.87
C GLY A 132 -0.94 5.88 -7.83
N ARG A 133 -1.67 5.82 -6.73
CA ARG A 133 -1.62 6.83 -5.64
C ARG A 133 -0.68 6.47 -4.49
N GLY A 134 0.28 5.56 -4.72
CA GLY A 134 1.30 5.19 -3.73
C GLY A 134 0.93 3.99 -2.85
N VAL A 135 -0.30 3.46 -2.97
CA VAL A 135 -0.73 2.24 -2.28
C VAL A 135 -0.95 1.14 -3.31
N PRO A 136 -0.43 -0.09 -3.12
CA PRO A 136 -0.72 -1.22 -3.98
C PRO A 136 -2.23 -1.49 -4.07
N VAL A 137 -2.72 -1.81 -5.26
CA VAL A 137 -4.17 -2.09 -5.47
C VAL A 137 -4.62 -3.30 -4.66
N GLU A 138 -3.73 -4.28 -4.49
CA GLU A 138 -3.97 -5.47 -3.68
C GLU A 138 -4.29 -5.13 -2.21
N ASP A 139 -3.56 -4.18 -1.64
CA ASP A 139 -3.77 -3.74 -0.26
C ASP A 139 -5.12 -3.03 -0.13
N LEU A 140 -5.48 -2.20 -1.12
CA LEU A 140 -6.78 -1.55 -1.18
C LEU A 140 -7.94 -2.55 -1.30
N ILE A 141 -7.76 -3.63 -2.09
CA ILE A 141 -8.75 -4.70 -2.21
C ILE A 141 -8.90 -5.44 -0.89
N GLN A 142 -7.78 -5.78 -0.22
CA GLN A 142 -7.83 -6.49 1.05
C GLN A 142 -8.54 -5.66 2.12
N GLU A 143 -8.22 -4.39 2.24
CA GLU A 143 -8.87 -3.47 3.18
C GLU A 143 -10.36 -3.32 2.86
N GLY A 144 -10.71 -3.08 1.58
CA GLY A 144 -12.10 -2.98 1.16
C GLY A 144 -12.91 -4.25 1.41
N ASN A 145 -12.32 -5.43 1.22
CA ASN A 145 -12.96 -6.71 1.53
C ASN A 145 -13.16 -6.91 3.04
N LEU A 146 -12.20 -6.48 3.84
CA LEU A 146 -12.27 -6.55 5.30
C LEU A 146 -13.41 -5.66 5.82
N GLU A 147 -13.45 -4.40 5.38
CA GLU A 147 -14.49 -3.46 5.75
C GLU A 147 -15.88 -3.89 5.26
N LEU A 148 -15.99 -4.43 4.04
CA LEU A 148 -17.20 -5.01 3.51
C LEU A 148 -17.72 -6.13 4.42
N THR A 149 -16.86 -7.07 4.77
CA THR A 149 -17.20 -8.23 5.59
C THR A 149 -17.66 -7.80 6.99
N ALA A 150 -16.93 -6.89 7.62
CA ALA A 150 -17.28 -6.34 8.94
C ALA A 150 -18.61 -5.60 8.91
N CYS A 151 -18.84 -4.78 7.88
CA CYS A 151 -20.10 -4.03 7.71
C CYS A 151 -21.29 -4.97 7.53
N VAL A 152 -21.20 -5.96 6.64
CA VAL A 152 -22.30 -6.89 6.39
C VAL A 152 -22.63 -7.71 7.63
N ALA A 153 -21.61 -8.18 8.36
CA ALA A 153 -21.83 -8.88 9.65
C ALA A 153 -22.52 -8.00 10.69
N MET A 154 -22.16 -6.71 10.79
CA MET A 154 -22.78 -5.76 11.72
C MET A 154 -24.21 -5.40 11.31
N LEU A 155 -24.52 -5.44 10.03
CA LEU A 155 -25.87 -5.15 9.51
C LEU A 155 -26.85 -6.29 9.73
N CYS A 156 -26.37 -7.53 9.90
CA CYS A 156 -27.26 -8.68 10.07
C CYS A 156 -28.17 -8.53 11.30
N GLY A 157 -29.49 -8.47 11.06
CA GLY A 157 -30.48 -8.27 12.12
C GLY A 157 -30.50 -6.87 12.75
N ASN A 158 -29.80 -5.89 12.19
CA ASN A 158 -29.75 -4.54 12.73
C ASN A 158 -30.89 -3.67 12.16
N GLU A 159 -32.02 -3.63 12.81
CA GLU A 159 -33.21 -2.87 12.39
C GLU A 159 -33.03 -1.34 12.47
N GLU A 160 -32.00 -0.84 13.17
CA GLU A 160 -31.73 0.60 13.30
C GLU A 160 -31.22 1.23 11.99
N VAL A 161 -30.60 0.43 11.13
CA VAL A 161 -30.08 0.90 9.85
C VAL A 161 -31.20 0.88 8.80
N VAL A 162 -31.55 2.05 8.31
CA VAL A 162 -32.66 2.21 7.35
C VAL A 162 -32.26 1.75 5.93
N ASP A 163 -31.04 2.03 5.49
CA ASP A 163 -30.56 1.81 4.14
C ASP A 163 -29.27 0.97 4.15
N TYR A 164 -29.42 -0.33 4.02
CA TYR A 164 -28.32 -1.30 4.03
C TYR A 164 -27.40 -1.13 2.81
N GLN A 165 -27.95 -0.90 1.63
CA GLN A 165 -27.20 -0.69 0.42
C GLN A 165 -26.25 0.50 0.58
N LYS A 166 -26.75 1.60 1.10
CA LYS A 166 -25.97 2.81 1.32
C LYS A 166 -24.92 2.64 2.40
N ALA A 167 -25.23 1.89 3.47
CA ALA A 167 -24.26 1.57 4.52
C ALA A 167 -23.08 0.78 3.98
N ILE A 168 -23.35 -0.25 3.17
CA ILE A 168 -22.31 -1.07 2.52
C ILE A 168 -21.47 -0.23 1.55
N GLU A 169 -22.11 0.59 0.70
CA GLU A 169 -21.39 1.47 -0.22
C GLU A 169 -20.52 2.49 0.48
N HIS A 170 -20.89 2.91 1.68
CA HIS A 170 -20.08 3.82 2.49
C HIS A 170 -18.90 3.13 3.15
N ALA A 171 -19.07 1.91 3.62
CA ALA A 171 -18.02 1.14 4.28
C ALA A 171 -16.84 0.84 3.33
N VAL A 172 -17.12 0.54 2.06
CA VAL A 172 -16.07 0.19 1.07
C VAL A 172 -15.45 1.41 0.35
N ARG A 173 -15.75 2.64 0.80
CA ARG A 173 -15.20 3.89 0.22
C ARG A 173 -13.90 4.32 0.85
#